data_765514df8a19ca9020ed8aeebcf8a6b8
#
_entry.id   765514df8a19ca9020ed8aeebcf8a6b8
#
_cell.length_a   1.000
_cell.length_b   1.000
_cell.length_c   1.000
_cell.angle_alpha   90.00
_cell.angle_beta   90.00
_cell.angle_gamma   90.00
#
_symmetry.space_group_name_H-M   'P 1'
#
loop_
_entity.id
_entity.type
_entity.pdbx_description
1 polymer ?
#
loop_
_entity_poly.entity_id
_entity_poly.type
_entity_poly.pdbx_seq_one_letter_code
_entity_poly.pdbx_strand_id
1 'polypeptide(L)'
;MPAERLHLVRHGEVHNPERLLYERIPGYGLSEAGRGMARAAAEHVRDAGRPVTRLVCSPLQRTRESSEPFAELFGLEPELDERVIEPWNAFAGKRMRRAVLNPVNWRLLLRPSTPSWGEPFADIAARMVEAMGDAYDAADGGDVVIVSHQAPIWIAHLAVAGERLAHNPTTRRCALSSVTSFERTGEGPTGFREVAYAEPAQAGVDLGAV
;
A
#
# COMPACT_ATOMS: atom_id res chain seq x y z
N MET A 1 13.49 -21.65 -0.44
CA MET A 1 12.41 -21.89 -1.45
C MET A 1 11.67 -20.57 -1.62
N PRO A 2 11.13 -20.23 -2.80
CA PRO A 2 10.34 -19.02 -2.94
C PRO A 2 9.14 -19.04 -1.97
N ALA A 3 8.55 -17.86 -1.73
CA ALA A 3 7.39 -17.74 -0.86
C ALA A 3 6.20 -18.59 -1.36
N GLU A 4 5.25 -18.83 -0.47
CA GLU A 4 3.99 -19.47 -0.84
C GLU A 4 2.91 -18.43 -1.12
N ARG A 5 2.88 -17.35 -0.35
CA ARG A 5 1.96 -16.23 -0.50
C ARG A 5 2.63 -14.89 -0.22
N LEU A 6 2.11 -13.84 -0.84
CA LEU A 6 2.55 -12.47 -0.60
C LEU A 6 1.34 -11.61 -0.17
N HIS A 7 1.51 -10.85 0.90
CA HIS A 7 0.51 -9.96 1.46
C HIS A 7 0.94 -8.51 1.28
N LEU A 8 0.17 -7.72 0.51
CA LEU A 8 0.30 -6.27 0.49
C LEU A 8 -0.60 -5.69 1.59
N VAL A 9 -0.01 -4.93 2.51
CA VAL A 9 -0.69 -4.33 3.65
C VAL A 9 -0.62 -2.82 3.54
N ARG A 10 -1.78 -2.14 3.56
CA ARG A 10 -1.80 -0.68 3.64
C ARG A 10 -1.50 -0.24 5.07
N HIS A 11 -0.75 0.86 5.22
CA HIS A 11 -0.52 1.48 6.54
C HIS A 11 -1.84 1.83 7.26
N GLY A 12 -1.79 1.95 8.58
CA GLY A 12 -2.89 2.37 9.43
C GLY A 12 -3.21 3.86 9.31
N GLU A 13 -4.20 4.32 10.08
CA GLU A 13 -4.58 5.72 10.14
C GLU A 13 -3.41 6.62 10.56
N VAL A 14 -3.28 7.75 9.87
CA VAL A 14 -2.24 8.75 10.13
C VAL A 14 -2.79 9.90 10.97
N HIS A 15 -2.00 10.39 11.92
CA HIS A 15 -2.32 11.61 12.64
C HIS A 15 -2.22 12.83 11.71
N ASN A 16 -3.35 13.27 11.16
CA ASN A 16 -3.46 14.36 10.19
C ASN A 16 -4.64 15.29 10.49
N PRO A 17 -4.59 16.06 11.59
CA PRO A 17 -5.70 16.92 12.01
C PRO A 17 -6.02 18.04 11.01
N GLU A 18 -5.04 18.44 10.21
CA GLU A 18 -5.23 19.48 9.19
C GLU A 18 -5.80 18.96 7.87
N ARG A 19 -5.93 17.65 7.70
CA ARG A 19 -6.41 16.97 6.48
C ARG A 19 -5.67 17.42 5.22
N LEU A 20 -4.34 17.42 5.29
CA LEU A 20 -3.47 17.70 4.16
C LEU A 20 -3.19 16.42 3.38
N LEU A 21 -2.95 16.57 2.09
CA LEU A 21 -2.40 15.49 1.27
C LEU A 21 -0.92 15.33 1.63
N TYR A 22 -0.58 14.36 2.46
CA TYR A 22 0.76 14.23 3.05
C TYR A 22 1.76 13.45 2.20
N GLU A 23 1.29 12.58 1.28
CA GLU A 23 2.12 11.85 0.29
C GLU A 23 3.49 11.40 0.86
N ARG A 24 4.60 12.02 0.42
CA ARG A 24 5.97 11.75 0.90
C ARG A 24 6.48 12.77 1.93
N ILE A 25 5.63 13.67 2.43
CA ILE A 25 6.01 14.67 3.43
C ILE A 25 6.37 13.93 4.74
N PRO A 26 7.53 14.22 5.34
CA PRO A 26 7.96 13.61 6.60
C PRO A 26 7.10 14.06 7.79
N GLY A 27 7.13 13.30 8.89
CA GLY A 27 6.45 13.66 10.14
C GLY A 27 5.00 13.19 10.24
N TYR A 28 4.49 12.47 9.25
CA TYR A 28 3.16 11.88 9.27
C TYR A 28 3.22 10.42 9.76
N GLY A 29 3.26 10.26 11.08
CA GLY A 29 3.16 8.97 11.77
C GLY A 29 1.72 8.50 12.00
N LEU A 30 1.55 7.30 12.53
CA LEU A 30 0.25 6.73 12.85
C LEU A 30 -0.42 7.46 14.01
N SER A 31 -1.75 7.55 13.97
CA SER A 31 -2.56 7.84 15.14
C SER A 31 -2.56 6.64 16.10
N GLU A 32 -3.10 6.81 17.31
CA GLU A 32 -3.29 5.68 18.23
C GLU A 32 -4.24 4.62 17.62
N ALA A 33 -5.32 5.06 16.96
CA ALA A 33 -6.21 4.18 16.22
C ALA A 33 -5.46 3.45 15.09
N GLY A 34 -4.59 4.16 14.36
CA GLY A 34 -3.77 3.57 13.30
C GLY A 34 -2.82 2.49 13.78
N ARG A 35 -2.25 2.62 14.98
CA ARG A 35 -1.44 1.56 15.60
C ARG A 35 -2.28 0.32 15.93
N GLY A 36 -3.49 0.52 16.46
CA GLY A 36 -4.45 -0.57 16.67
C GLY A 36 -4.85 -1.28 15.38
N MET A 37 -5.08 -0.51 14.30
CA MET A 37 -5.37 -1.06 12.96
C MET A 37 -4.20 -1.91 12.43
N ALA A 38 -2.97 -1.42 12.54
CA ALA A 38 -1.78 -2.16 12.12
C ALA A 38 -1.61 -3.47 12.91
N ARG A 39 -1.88 -3.43 14.23
CA ARG A 39 -1.86 -4.63 15.08
C ARG A 39 -2.92 -5.64 14.61
N ALA A 40 -4.14 -5.22 14.34
CA ALA A 40 -5.20 -6.10 13.85
C ALA A 40 -4.84 -6.76 12.50
N ALA A 41 -4.18 -6.03 11.60
CA ALA A 41 -3.69 -6.59 10.34
C ALA A 41 -2.61 -7.66 10.56
N ALA A 42 -1.68 -7.42 11.47
CA ALA A 42 -0.61 -8.37 11.80
C ALA A 42 -1.18 -9.64 12.46
N GLU A 43 -2.15 -9.50 13.37
CA GLU A 43 -2.86 -10.61 14.01
C GLU A 43 -3.66 -11.43 12.99
N HIS A 44 -4.33 -10.77 12.04
CA HIS A 44 -5.04 -11.45 10.97
C HIS A 44 -4.10 -12.35 10.13
N VAL A 45 -2.92 -11.86 9.78
CA VAL A 45 -1.93 -12.65 9.03
C VAL A 45 -1.40 -13.81 9.90
N ARG A 46 -1.13 -13.58 11.19
CA ARG A 46 -0.69 -14.63 12.13
C ARG A 46 -1.75 -15.73 12.27
N ASP A 47 -3.03 -15.34 12.39
CA ASP A 47 -4.13 -16.26 12.66
C ASP A 47 -4.46 -17.16 11.44
N ALA A 48 -3.94 -16.82 10.26
CA ALA A 48 -3.93 -17.72 9.12
C ALA A 48 -3.04 -18.97 9.34
N GLY A 49 -2.20 -18.97 10.39
CA GLY A 49 -1.40 -20.12 10.81
C GLY A 49 -0.23 -20.46 9.88
N ARG A 50 0.18 -19.52 9.02
CA ARG A 50 1.27 -19.69 8.06
C ARG A 50 2.50 -18.93 8.55
N PRO A 51 3.73 -19.48 8.40
CA PRO A 51 4.93 -18.76 8.78
C PRO A 51 5.14 -17.56 7.85
N VAL A 52 5.42 -16.39 8.40
CA VAL A 52 5.94 -15.25 7.63
C VAL A 52 7.44 -15.24 7.78
N THR A 53 8.17 -15.28 6.67
CA THR A 53 9.64 -15.40 6.64
C THR A 53 10.32 -14.13 6.14
N ARG A 54 9.55 -13.17 5.60
CA ARG A 54 10.09 -11.90 5.12
C ARG A 54 9.12 -10.74 5.32
N LEU A 55 9.65 -9.63 5.79
CA LEU A 55 8.91 -8.38 6.00
C LEU A 55 9.61 -7.24 5.26
N VAL A 56 8.91 -6.66 4.29
CA VAL A 56 9.38 -5.51 3.51
C VAL A 56 8.50 -4.32 3.81
N CYS A 57 9.04 -3.11 3.88
CA CYS A 57 8.21 -1.93 4.07
C CYS A 57 8.73 -0.70 3.31
N SER A 58 7.81 0.19 2.97
CA SER A 58 8.12 1.52 2.47
C SER A 58 8.89 2.32 3.53
N PRO A 59 9.86 3.19 3.15
CA PRO A 59 10.67 3.94 4.12
C PRO A 59 9.91 5.05 4.86
N LEU A 60 8.65 5.36 4.50
CA LEU A 60 7.88 6.41 5.16
C LEU A 60 7.50 6.04 6.59
N GLN A 61 7.48 7.03 7.49
CA GLN A 61 7.26 6.81 8.93
C GLN A 61 6.02 5.95 9.21
N ARG A 62 4.86 6.25 8.63
CA ARG A 62 3.60 5.53 8.84
C ARG A 62 3.64 4.06 8.45
N THR A 63 4.40 3.70 7.40
CA THR A 63 4.58 2.30 7.00
C THR A 63 5.54 1.58 7.90
N ARG A 64 6.61 2.23 8.34
CA ARG A 64 7.53 1.67 9.33
C ARG A 64 6.82 1.38 10.65
N GLU A 65 6.03 2.35 11.16
CA GLU A 65 5.21 2.16 12.37
C GLU A 65 4.13 1.08 12.17
N SER A 66 3.57 0.94 10.94
CA SER A 66 2.63 -0.15 10.64
C SER A 66 3.29 -1.51 10.53
N SER A 67 4.59 -1.59 10.24
CA SER A 67 5.34 -2.84 10.18
C SER A 67 5.79 -3.36 11.56
N GLU A 68 5.84 -2.49 12.58
CA GLU A 68 6.26 -2.87 13.94
C GLU A 68 5.52 -4.09 14.50
N PRO A 69 4.16 -4.18 14.47
CA PRO A 69 3.47 -5.35 15.00
C PRO A 69 3.74 -6.63 14.21
N PHE A 70 4.05 -6.55 12.91
CA PHE A 70 4.50 -7.70 12.14
C PHE A 70 5.90 -8.13 12.56
N ALA A 71 6.83 -7.18 12.73
CA ALA A 71 8.18 -7.44 13.23
C ALA A 71 8.16 -8.15 14.59
N GLU A 72 7.33 -7.66 15.53
CA GLU A 72 7.15 -8.27 16.86
C GLU A 72 6.58 -9.69 16.79
N LEU A 73 5.49 -9.90 16.03
CA LEU A 73 4.78 -11.18 16.02
C LEU A 73 5.54 -12.28 15.31
N PHE A 74 6.33 -11.93 14.28
CA PHE A 74 7.07 -12.91 13.46
C PHE A 74 8.57 -12.95 13.75
N GLY A 75 9.09 -12.06 14.61
CA GLY A 75 10.51 -12.00 14.94
C GLY A 75 11.37 -11.56 13.76
N LEU A 76 10.87 -10.67 12.92
CA LEU A 76 11.52 -10.21 11.70
C LEU A 76 11.94 -8.74 11.79
N GLU A 77 12.99 -8.37 11.06
CA GLU A 77 13.36 -6.98 10.85
C GLU A 77 12.80 -6.48 9.51
N PRO A 78 12.12 -5.31 9.46
CA PRO A 78 11.59 -4.78 8.21
C PRO A 78 12.71 -4.33 7.26
N GLU A 79 12.74 -4.89 6.06
CA GLU A 79 13.60 -4.45 4.97
C GLU A 79 12.97 -3.24 4.27
N LEU A 80 13.71 -2.14 4.13
CA LEU A 80 13.21 -0.95 3.47
C LEU A 80 13.37 -1.07 1.96
N ASP A 81 12.26 -0.83 1.21
CA ASP A 81 12.27 -0.82 -0.25
C ASP A 81 11.56 0.44 -0.79
N GLU A 82 12.32 1.28 -1.50
CA GLU A 82 11.81 2.50 -2.14
C GLU A 82 10.79 2.20 -3.25
N ARG A 83 10.80 1.01 -3.83
CA ARG A 83 9.87 0.63 -4.89
C ARG A 83 8.43 0.50 -4.40
N VAL A 84 8.22 0.33 -3.09
CA VAL A 84 6.87 0.23 -2.50
C VAL A 84 6.39 1.53 -1.85
N ILE A 85 7.08 2.66 -2.13
CA ILE A 85 6.75 3.99 -1.59
C ILE A 85 5.50 4.59 -2.26
N GLU A 86 4.80 5.50 -1.56
CA GLU A 86 3.71 6.31 -2.12
C GLU A 86 4.20 7.12 -3.34
N PRO A 87 3.44 7.19 -4.45
CA PRO A 87 3.81 8.03 -5.57
C PRO A 87 3.90 9.50 -5.17
N TRP A 88 4.78 10.26 -5.82
CA TRP A 88 4.81 11.70 -5.64
C TRP A 88 3.57 12.35 -6.28
N ASN A 89 3.14 13.49 -5.71
CA ASN A 89 1.98 14.23 -6.18
C ASN A 89 2.22 15.74 -6.06
N ALA A 90 1.96 16.49 -7.12
CA ALA A 90 2.11 17.95 -7.17
C ALA A 90 1.16 18.70 -6.20
N PHE A 91 0.18 18.01 -5.62
CA PHE A 91 -0.74 18.56 -4.63
C PHE A 91 -0.33 18.27 -3.19
N ALA A 92 0.82 17.66 -2.96
CA ALA A 92 1.35 17.42 -1.62
C ALA A 92 1.37 18.70 -0.77
N GLY A 93 0.97 18.61 0.50
CA GLY A 93 0.85 19.75 1.41
C GLY A 93 -0.40 20.63 1.21
N LYS A 94 -1.29 20.28 0.28
CA LYS A 94 -2.52 21.05 0.03
C LYS A 94 -3.76 20.28 0.48
N ARG A 95 -4.83 21.02 0.79
CA ARG A 95 -6.16 20.44 0.94
C ARG A 95 -6.75 20.19 -0.45
N MET A 96 -6.99 18.94 -0.81
CA MET A 96 -7.38 18.51 -2.15
C MET A 96 -8.58 19.29 -2.70
N ARG A 97 -9.66 19.49 -1.89
CA ARG A 97 -10.84 20.27 -2.29
C ARG A 97 -10.50 21.70 -2.72
N ARG A 98 -9.56 22.38 -2.04
CA ARG A 98 -9.12 23.73 -2.41
C ARG A 98 -8.20 23.71 -3.62
N ALA A 99 -7.36 22.69 -3.76
CA ALA A 99 -6.44 22.54 -4.89
C ALA A 99 -7.19 22.37 -6.21
N VAL A 100 -8.25 21.55 -6.23
CA VAL A 100 -9.09 21.31 -7.42
C VAL A 100 -9.90 22.54 -7.83
N LEU A 101 -10.34 23.36 -6.87
CA LEU A 101 -11.09 24.60 -7.15
C LEU A 101 -10.22 25.74 -7.72
N ASN A 102 -8.89 25.63 -7.63
CA ASN A 102 -7.99 26.66 -8.14
C ASN A 102 -7.76 26.47 -9.65
N PRO A 103 -8.16 27.43 -10.51
CA PRO A 103 -8.02 27.34 -11.98
C PRO A 103 -6.59 27.11 -12.47
N VAL A 104 -5.59 27.59 -11.73
CA VAL A 104 -4.17 27.40 -12.05
C VAL A 104 -3.79 25.90 -12.09
N ASN A 105 -4.49 25.08 -11.31
CA ASN A 105 -4.23 23.64 -11.23
C ASN A 105 -4.96 22.83 -12.31
N TRP A 106 -5.92 23.42 -13.03
CA TRP A 106 -6.71 22.67 -14.02
C TRP A 106 -5.86 22.10 -15.15
N ARG A 107 -4.78 22.77 -15.49
CA ARG A 107 -3.81 22.24 -16.48
C ARG A 107 -3.23 20.90 -16.08
N LEU A 108 -3.08 20.66 -14.77
CA LEU A 108 -2.58 19.39 -14.22
C LEU A 108 -3.65 18.30 -14.26
N LEU A 109 -4.93 18.65 -14.36
CA LEU A 109 -6.06 17.72 -14.34
C LEU A 109 -6.52 17.30 -15.75
N LEU A 110 -5.93 17.88 -16.81
CA LEU A 110 -6.35 17.64 -18.20
C LEU A 110 -6.09 16.22 -18.73
N ARG A 111 -5.21 15.45 -18.09
CA ARG A 111 -4.86 14.09 -18.50
C ARG A 111 -5.04 13.10 -17.34
N PRO A 112 -6.28 12.71 -17.00
CA PRO A 112 -6.55 11.83 -15.86
C PRO A 112 -6.03 10.40 -16.04
N SER A 113 -5.79 9.96 -17.25
CA SER A 113 -5.25 8.62 -17.56
C SER A 113 -3.73 8.51 -17.45
N THR A 114 -3.04 9.64 -17.58
CA THR A 114 -1.59 9.76 -17.35
C THR A 114 -1.44 10.94 -16.39
N PRO A 115 -1.36 10.71 -15.08
CA PRO A 115 -1.42 11.80 -14.13
C PRO A 115 -0.26 12.77 -14.36
N SER A 116 -0.58 13.94 -14.95
CA SER A 116 0.39 15.04 -15.09
C SER A 116 0.69 15.72 -13.75
N TRP A 117 -0.01 15.29 -12.68
CA TRP A 117 0.19 15.77 -11.31
C TRP A 117 0.98 14.80 -10.43
N GLY A 118 1.41 13.67 -10.95
CA GLY A 118 2.06 12.62 -10.16
C GLY A 118 2.85 11.63 -11.00
N GLU A 119 3.34 10.59 -10.34
CA GLU A 119 4.04 9.48 -10.98
C GLU A 119 3.10 8.74 -11.96
N PRO A 120 3.57 8.38 -13.17
CA PRO A 120 2.77 7.61 -14.12
C PRO A 120 2.34 6.26 -13.55
N PHE A 121 1.08 5.87 -13.77
CA PHE A 121 0.55 4.60 -13.24
C PHE A 121 1.32 3.38 -13.75
N ALA A 122 1.85 3.42 -14.97
CA ALA A 122 2.66 2.34 -15.52
C ALA A 122 4.00 2.15 -14.76
N ASP A 123 4.62 3.25 -14.34
CA ASP A 123 5.87 3.22 -13.57
C ASP A 123 5.62 2.67 -12.16
N ILE A 124 4.50 3.08 -11.53
CA ILE A 124 4.07 2.53 -10.24
C ILE A 124 3.80 1.02 -10.36
N ALA A 125 3.11 0.58 -11.41
CA ALA A 125 2.84 -0.84 -11.64
C ALA A 125 4.15 -1.61 -11.81
N ALA A 126 5.07 -1.11 -12.63
CA ALA A 126 6.35 -1.76 -12.92
C ALA A 126 7.17 -1.96 -11.64
N ARG A 127 7.40 -0.87 -10.85
CA ARG A 127 8.19 -0.97 -9.62
C ARG A 127 7.54 -1.85 -8.54
N MET A 128 6.20 -1.84 -8.45
CA MET A 128 5.49 -2.68 -7.49
C MET A 128 5.58 -4.16 -7.85
N VAL A 129 5.35 -4.51 -9.12
CA VAL A 129 5.44 -5.90 -9.58
C VAL A 129 6.87 -6.43 -9.44
N GLU A 130 7.88 -5.61 -9.75
CA GLU A 130 9.29 -5.95 -9.53
C GLU A 130 9.58 -6.21 -8.04
N ALA A 131 9.17 -5.30 -7.14
CA ALA A 131 9.36 -5.46 -5.71
C ALA A 131 8.63 -6.71 -5.16
N MET A 132 7.42 -6.99 -5.65
CA MET A 132 6.68 -8.20 -5.29
C MET A 132 7.42 -9.47 -5.74
N GLY A 133 7.95 -9.47 -6.97
CA GLY A 133 8.71 -10.60 -7.51
C GLY A 133 9.98 -10.87 -6.71
N ASP A 134 10.78 -9.84 -6.49
CA ASP A 134 12.03 -9.96 -5.73
C ASP A 134 11.80 -10.40 -4.28
N ALA A 135 10.81 -9.82 -3.60
CA ALA A 135 10.47 -10.19 -2.23
C ALA A 135 9.99 -11.64 -2.14
N TYR A 136 9.21 -12.09 -3.12
CA TYR A 136 8.70 -13.46 -3.21
C TYR A 136 9.82 -14.48 -3.46
N ASP A 137 10.73 -14.18 -4.40
CA ASP A 137 11.81 -15.09 -4.80
C ASP A 137 12.93 -15.19 -3.75
N ALA A 138 13.16 -14.11 -3.00
CA ALA A 138 14.19 -14.07 -1.97
C ALA A 138 13.72 -14.59 -0.60
N ALA A 139 12.46 -14.99 -0.45
CA ALA A 139 11.95 -15.59 0.78
C ALA A 139 12.50 -17.01 0.99
N ASP A 140 12.61 -17.43 2.24
CA ASP A 140 12.97 -18.80 2.60
C ASP A 140 11.71 -19.65 2.92
N GLY A 141 10.86 -19.83 1.91
CA GLY A 141 9.54 -20.45 2.06
C GLY A 141 8.55 -19.52 2.79
N GLY A 142 7.41 -20.07 3.24
CA GLY A 142 6.40 -19.32 3.99
C GLY A 142 5.78 -18.15 3.23
N ASP A 143 5.31 -17.15 3.95
CA ASP A 143 4.66 -15.98 3.39
C ASP A 143 5.55 -14.72 3.50
N VAL A 144 5.33 -13.78 2.59
CA VAL A 144 5.97 -12.45 2.57
C VAL A 144 4.93 -11.39 2.91
N VAL A 145 5.29 -10.42 3.75
CA VAL A 145 4.49 -9.23 4.01
C VAL A 145 5.20 -8.00 3.45
N ILE A 146 4.48 -7.18 2.68
CA ILE A 146 4.93 -5.88 2.19
C ILE A 146 4.00 -4.80 2.71
N VAL A 147 4.49 -3.92 3.58
CA VAL A 147 3.73 -2.77 4.09
C VAL A 147 3.93 -1.56 3.19
N SER A 148 2.85 -1.07 2.60
CA SER A 148 2.86 -0.02 1.58
C SER A 148 1.68 0.95 1.74
N HIS A 149 1.22 1.55 0.66
CA HIS A 149 0.24 2.63 0.62
C HIS A 149 -0.91 2.33 -0.35
N GLN A 150 -1.97 3.14 -0.28
CA GLN A 150 -3.19 2.92 -1.05
C GLN A 150 -2.94 2.87 -2.58
N ALA A 151 -2.26 3.88 -3.13
CA ALA A 151 -2.11 3.97 -4.58
C ALA A 151 -1.23 2.85 -5.14
N PRO A 152 -0.03 2.54 -4.59
CA PRO A 152 0.80 1.44 -5.07
C PRO A 152 0.09 0.09 -4.99
N ILE A 153 -0.58 -0.22 -3.86
CA ILE A 153 -1.29 -1.49 -3.68
C ILE A 153 -2.42 -1.62 -4.69
N TRP A 154 -3.23 -0.57 -4.87
CA TRP A 154 -4.33 -0.60 -5.83
C TRP A 154 -3.85 -0.75 -7.28
N ILE A 155 -2.78 -0.05 -7.66
CA ILE A 155 -2.20 -0.16 -9.00
C ILE A 155 -1.58 -1.55 -9.22
N ALA A 156 -0.94 -2.15 -8.21
CA ALA A 156 -0.46 -3.53 -8.29
C ALA A 156 -1.63 -4.51 -8.49
N HIS A 157 -2.74 -4.33 -7.75
CA HIS A 157 -3.97 -5.11 -7.95
C HIS A 157 -4.46 -5.04 -9.40
N LEU A 158 -4.60 -3.83 -9.97
CA LEU A 158 -5.04 -3.66 -11.36
C LEU A 158 -4.07 -4.29 -12.36
N ALA A 159 -2.76 -4.16 -12.13
CA ALA A 159 -1.74 -4.78 -12.99
C ALA A 159 -1.82 -6.32 -12.96
N VAL A 160 -2.00 -6.90 -11.78
CA VAL A 160 -2.18 -8.35 -11.60
C VAL A 160 -3.46 -8.84 -12.28
N ALA A 161 -4.55 -8.09 -12.16
CA ALA A 161 -5.83 -8.42 -12.80
C ALA A 161 -5.82 -8.19 -14.32
N GLY A 162 -4.78 -7.55 -14.89
CA GLY A 162 -4.75 -7.16 -16.31
C GLY A 162 -5.74 -6.06 -16.66
N GLU A 163 -6.14 -5.26 -15.68
CA GLU A 163 -7.11 -4.18 -15.83
C GLU A 163 -6.43 -2.86 -16.24
N ARG A 164 -7.26 -1.90 -16.67
CA ARG A 164 -6.77 -0.56 -17.01
C ARG A 164 -6.28 0.14 -15.75
N LEU A 165 -5.04 0.61 -15.76
CA LEU A 165 -4.42 1.31 -14.62
C LEU A 165 -5.07 2.68 -14.34
N ALA A 166 -5.64 3.33 -15.36
CA ALA A 166 -6.38 4.58 -15.20
C ALA A 166 -7.73 4.31 -14.54
N HIS A 167 -7.93 4.87 -13.35
CA HIS A 167 -9.10 4.62 -12.51
C HIS A 167 -9.52 5.86 -11.72
N ASN A 168 -10.72 5.84 -11.17
CA ASN A 168 -11.17 6.85 -10.22
C ASN A 168 -10.56 6.55 -8.83
N PRO A 169 -9.79 7.48 -8.22
CA PRO A 169 -9.19 7.26 -6.90
C PRO A 169 -10.19 6.97 -5.78
N THR A 170 -11.44 7.44 -5.91
CA THR A 170 -12.48 7.23 -4.87
C THR A 170 -13.05 5.81 -4.86
N THR A 171 -12.77 4.99 -5.87
CA THR A 171 -13.27 3.61 -5.98
C THR A 171 -12.23 2.55 -5.60
N ARG A 172 -11.10 2.97 -5.03
CA ARG A 172 -10.02 2.05 -4.64
C ARG A 172 -10.46 1.15 -3.49
N ARG A 173 -10.47 -0.16 -3.72
CA ARG A 173 -10.66 -1.16 -2.67
C ARG A 173 -9.32 -1.39 -1.96
N CYS A 174 -8.98 -0.53 -1.05
CA CYS A 174 -7.75 -0.59 -0.26
C CYS A 174 -7.96 0.24 1.01
N ALA A 175 -8.71 -0.30 1.98
CA ALA A 175 -8.98 0.34 3.27
C ALA A 175 -7.70 0.43 4.13
N LEU A 176 -7.71 1.27 5.16
CA LEU A 176 -6.60 1.38 6.11
C LEU A 176 -6.33 0.01 6.76
N SER A 177 -5.09 -0.40 6.81
CA SER A 177 -4.64 -1.71 7.30
C SER A 177 -5.31 -2.91 6.62
N SER A 178 -5.85 -2.73 5.40
CA SER A 178 -6.32 -3.86 4.59
C SER A 178 -5.15 -4.75 4.16
N VAL A 179 -5.45 -6.04 4.00
CA VAL A 179 -4.52 -7.07 3.54
C VAL A 179 -5.00 -7.62 2.21
N THR A 180 -4.23 -7.41 1.16
CA THR A 180 -4.46 -8.01 -0.17
C THR A 180 -3.44 -9.11 -0.40
N SER A 181 -3.89 -10.34 -0.63
CA SER A 181 -3.04 -11.53 -0.70
C SER A 181 -2.92 -12.03 -2.13
N PHE A 182 -1.72 -12.40 -2.52
CA PHE A 182 -1.38 -12.87 -3.86
C PHE A 182 -0.63 -14.21 -3.79
N GLU A 183 -0.83 -15.03 -4.78
CA GLU A 183 -0.06 -16.24 -5.05
C GLU A 183 0.58 -16.16 -6.43
N ARG A 184 1.75 -16.77 -6.58
CA ARG A 184 2.44 -16.83 -7.88
C ARG A 184 1.88 -18.02 -8.65
N THR A 185 1.39 -17.77 -9.84
CA THR A 185 0.85 -18.81 -10.72
C THR A 185 1.71 -19.03 -11.96
N GLY A 186 2.61 -18.10 -12.27
CA GLY A 186 3.34 -18.07 -13.54
C GLY A 186 2.49 -17.68 -14.75
N GLU A 187 1.20 -17.45 -14.55
CA GLU A 187 0.23 -17.05 -15.59
C GLU A 187 -0.20 -15.60 -15.41
N GLY A 188 -0.81 -15.03 -16.44
CA GLY A 188 -1.29 -13.65 -16.44
C GLY A 188 -0.18 -12.63 -16.66
N PRO A 189 -0.50 -11.32 -16.64
CA PRO A 189 0.42 -10.25 -17.05
C PRO A 189 1.61 -10.06 -16.10
N THR A 190 1.48 -10.48 -14.84
CA THR A 190 2.52 -10.29 -13.82
C THR A 190 3.02 -11.61 -13.22
N GLY A 191 2.44 -12.74 -13.58
CA GLY A 191 2.71 -14.04 -12.97
C GLY A 191 2.12 -14.22 -11.57
N PHE A 192 1.35 -13.25 -11.07
CA PHE A 192 0.63 -13.30 -9.79
C PHE A 192 -0.88 -13.35 -10.00
N ARG A 193 -1.60 -13.84 -8.99
CA ARG A 193 -3.06 -13.82 -8.89
C ARG A 193 -3.45 -13.38 -7.50
N GLU A 194 -4.39 -12.46 -7.38
CA GLU A 194 -5.02 -12.13 -6.09
C GLU A 194 -5.89 -13.30 -5.63
N VAL A 195 -5.73 -13.71 -4.38
CA VAL A 195 -6.43 -14.84 -3.78
C VAL A 195 -7.31 -14.45 -2.59
N ALA A 196 -7.04 -13.31 -1.95
CA ALA A 196 -7.86 -12.82 -0.84
C ALA A 196 -7.71 -11.30 -0.66
N TYR A 197 -8.77 -10.70 -0.12
CA TYR A 197 -8.77 -9.34 0.40
C TYR A 197 -9.47 -9.33 1.75
N ALA A 198 -8.86 -8.72 2.76
CA ALA A 198 -9.41 -8.61 4.10
C ALA A 198 -9.25 -7.19 4.66
N GLU A 199 -10.17 -6.79 5.51
CA GLU A 199 -10.16 -5.52 6.24
C GLU A 199 -10.22 -5.79 7.74
N PRO A 200 -9.13 -6.25 8.37
CA PRO A 200 -9.13 -6.72 9.77
C PRO A 200 -9.53 -5.63 10.77
N ALA A 201 -9.31 -4.37 10.40
CA ALA A 201 -9.56 -3.22 11.28
C ALA A 201 -10.98 -2.62 11.15
N GLN A 202 -11.90 -3.22 10.39
CA GLN A 202 -13.26 -2.68 10.17
C GLN A 202 -14.16 -2.58 11.41
N ALA A 203 -13.71 -2.99 12.58
CA ALA A 203 -14.44 -2.73 13.83
C ALA A 203 -14.32 -1.28 14.36
N GLY A 204 -13.55 -0.43 13.70
CA GLY A 204 -13.35 0.99 14.03
C GLY A 204 -13.72 1.90 12.87
N VAL A 205 -14.47 2.95 13.15
CA VAL A 205 -14.95 3.95 12.17
C VAL A 205 -13.82 4.44 11.29
N ASP A 206 -13.94 4.24 9.97
CA ASP A 206 -13.08 4.85 8.95
C ASP A 206 -13.28 6.37 8.97
N LEU A 207 -12.44 7.09 9.69
CA LEU A 207 -12.42 8.56 9.72
C LEU A 207 -11.69 9.12 8.48
N GLY A 208 -12.02 8.55 7.30
CA GLY A 208 -11.74 9.11 6.00
C GLY A 208 -10.29 9.57 5.79
N ALA A 209 -9.45 8.72 5.24
CA ALA A 209 -8.31 9.18 4.45
C ALA A 209 -8.87 9.96 3.25
N VAL A 210 -8.75 11.29 3.29
CA VAL A 210 -9.14 12.21 2.21
C VAL A 210 -8.06 12.22 1.16
#